data_44f0b512ea1351e08ff9750e313403f4
#
_entry.id   44f0b512ea1351e08ff9750e313403f4
#
_cell.length_a   1.000
_cell.length_b   1.000
_cell.length_c   1.000
_cell.angle_alpha   90.00
_cell.angle_beta   90.00
_cell.angle_gamma   90.00
#
_symmetry.space_group_name_H-M   'P 1'
#
loop_
_entity.id
_entity.type
_entity.pdbx_description
1 polymer ?
#
loop_
_entity_poly.entity_id
_entity_poly.type
_entity_poly.pdbx_seq_one_letter_code
_entity_poly.pdbx_strand_id
1 'polypeptide(L)'
;MLLAMMSLQSCSSKVEAAGPNGGDVVSLNNGQAKAEVMANADTGEMMVHTWDQNLKASQPIENKPLTMGSGDQTIELQPHPTASDPSGMCSRFYGQADWLRGGGVHHGWMGGAGQSRHEFPWNHSWMGGSAHGQMWDEMGEHRRGMMGHGPGGGMGHQ
;
A
#
# COMPACT_ATOMS: atom_id res chain seq x y z
N MET A 1 19.00 51.43 1.41
CA MET A 1 19.33 50.25 0.60
C MET A 1 18.99 49.03 1.45
N LEU A 2 17.77 48.49 1.27
CA LEU A 2 17.26 47.35 2.07
C LEU A 2 17.49 46.09 1.26
N LEU A 3 18.37 45.19 1.75
CA LEU A 3 18.55 43.84 1.20
C LEU A 3 17.44 42.93 1.72
N ALA A 4 16.52 42.55 0.87
CA ALA A 4 15.55 41.52 1.16
C ALA A 4 16.24 40.14 1.03
N MET A 5 16.52 39.47 2.16
CA MET A 5 16.91 38.06 2.18
C MET A 5 15.68 37.20 1.88
N MET A 6 15.63 36.68 0.68
CA MET A 6 14.70 35.58 0.35
C MET A 6 15.20 34.29 0.99
N SER A 7 14.53 33.85 2.06
CA SER A 7 14.71 32.51 2.63
C SER A 7 14.13 31.49 1.67
N LEU A 8 14.99 30.74 0.99
CA LEU A 8 14.63 29.50 0.32
C LEU A 8 14.24 28.48 1.38
N GLN A 9 12.95 28.34 1.63
CA GLN A 9 12.45 27.21 2.40
C GLN A 9 12.58 25.96 1.52
N SER A 10 13.64 25.19 1.75
CA SER A 10 13.76 23.84 1.26
C SER A 10 12.61 23.02 1.88
N CYS A 11 11.64 22.63 1.09
CA CYS A 11 10.70 21.57 1.45
C CYS A 11 11.48 20.25 1.53
N SER A 12 12.13 20.02 2.66
CA SER A 12 12.62 18.69 3.04
C SER A 12 11.39 17.85 3.30
N SER A 13 11.09 16.89 2.42
CA SER A 13 10.13 15.82 2.71
C SER A 13 10.68 15.06 3.92
N LYS A 14 10.16 15.35 5.10
CA LYS A 14 10.48 14.55 6.29
C LYS A 14 10.01 13.15 6.01
N VAL A 15 10.93 12.19 6.01
CA VAL A 15 10.58 10.78 6.17
C VAL A 15 9.85 10.71 7.52
N GLU A 16 8.54 10.51 7.48
CA GLU A 16 7.77 10.30 8.70
C GLU A 16 8.23 8.98 9.34
N ALA A 17 8.11 8.88 10.65
CA ALA A 17 8.43 7.65 11.38
C ALA A 17 7.64 6.48 10.78
N ALA A 18 8.18 5.24 10.91
CA ALA A 18 7.52 4.04 10.46
C ALA A 18 6.08 3.95 10.99
N GLY A 19 5.17 3.45 10.17
CA GLY A 19 3.77 3.24 10.52
C GLY A 19 3.56 2.13 11.56
N PRO A 20 2.32 1.89 11.99
CA PRO A 20 1.98 0.87 12.99
C PRO A 20 2.44 -0.54 12.64
N ASN A 21 2.54 -0.86 11.35
CA ASN A 21 3.02 -2.15 10.85
C ASN A 21 4.50 -2.09 10.40
N GLY A 22 5.19 -1.00 10.65
CA GLY A 22 6.58 -0.80 10.26
C GLY A 22 6.78 -0.32 8.82
N GLY A 23 5.71 0.04 8.11
CA GLY A 23 5.73 0.55 6.75
C GLY A 23 6.11 2.02 6.64
N ASP A 24 6.43 2.45 5.43
CA ASP A 24 6.67 3.86 5.13
C ASP A 24 5.35 4.62 5.14
N VAL A 25 5.33 5.77 5.79
CA VAL A 25 4.12 6.59 5.94
C VAL A 25 4.13 7.76 4.98
N VAL A 26 3.03 7.89 4.25
CA VAL A 26 2.77 8.98 3.29
C VAL A 26 1.52 9.73 3.70
N SER A 27 1.57 11.05 3.73
CA SER A 27 0.39 11.87 3.98
C SER A 27 -0.53 11.90 2.75
N LEU A 28 -1.82 11.68 2.97
CA LEU A 28 -2.88 11.80 1.98
C LEU A 28 -3.75 13.03 2.28
N ASN A 29 -4.40 13.59 1.26
CA ASN A 29 -5.37 14.69 1.42
C ASN A 29 -4.88 15.81 2.34
N ASN A 30 -3.68 16.34 2.07
CA ASN A 30 -3.08 17.41 2.88
C ASN A 30 -2.93 17.05 4.38
N GLY A 31 -2.68 15.77 4.69
CA GLY A 31 -2.46 15.29 6.06
C GLY A 31 -3.71 14.85 6.81
N GLN A 32 -4.88 14.87 6.18
CA GLN A 32 -6.12 14.39 6.80
C GLN A 32 -6.15 12.87 6.98
N ALA A 33 -5.45 12.16 6.14
CA ALA A 33 -5.24 10.72 6.22
C ALA A 33 -3.79 10.38 5.93
N LYS A 34 -3.36 9.19 6.30
CA LYS A 34 -2.04 8.66 6.03
C LYS A 34 -2.14 7.29 5.36
N ALA A 35 -1.24 7.00 4.45
CA ALA A 35 -1.06 5.68 3.88
C ALA A 35 0.24 5.08 4.43
N GLU A 36 0.16 3.87 4.93
CA GLU A 36 1.32 3.06 5.28
C GLU A 36 1.57 2.08 4.15
N VAL A 37 2.74 2.17 3.54
CA VAL A 37 3.16 1.36 2.40
C VAL A 37 4.09 0.26 2.86
N MET A 38 3.72 -0.96 2.56
CA MET A 38 4.48 -2.17 2.90
C MET A 38 4.73 -2.97 1.63
N ALA A 39 5.96 -3.41 1.39
CA ALA A 39 6.30 -4.25 0.25
C ALA A 39 7.15 -5.44 0.67
N ASN A 40 6.98 -6.58 0.04
CA ASN A 40 7.77 -7.77 0.25
C ASN A 40 8.72 -7.97 -0.94
N ALA A 41 10.02 -7.76 -0.70
CA ALA A 41 11.04 -7.85 -1.73
C ALA A 41 11.25 -9.27 -2.28
N ASP A 42 10.86 -10.30 -1.53
CA ASP A 42 11.00 -11.70 -1.98
C ASP A 42 9.89 -12.09 -2.95
N THR A 43 8.68 -11.61 -2.71
CA THR A 43 7.48 -11.99 -3.48
C THR A 43 7.03 -10.94 -4.47
N GLY A 44 7.46 -9.69 -4.31
CA GLY A 44 6.97 -8.54 -5.09
C GLY A 44 5.55 -8.10 -4.72
N GLU A 45 5.07 -8.50 -3.54
CA GLU A 45 3.78 -8.10 -3.02
C GLU A 45 3.86 -6.72 -2.37
N MET A 46 2.79 -5.94 -2.50
CA MET A 46 2.64 -4.63 -1.88
C MET A 46 1.28 -4.51 -1.23
N MET A 47 1.27 -3.93 -0.03
CA MET A 47 0.07 -3.58 0.70
C MET A 47 0.11 -2.11 1.09
N VAL A 48 -1.02 -1.45 0.99
CA VAL A 48 -1.23 -0.11 1.56
C VAL A 48 -2.36 -0.19 2.56
N HIS A 49 -2.11 0.32 3.76
CA HIS A 49 -3.13 0.49 4.79
C HIS A 49 -3.32 1.99 5.04
N THR A 50 -4.56 2.44 5.03
CA THR A 50 -4.89 3.85 5.27
C THR A 50 -5.30 4.10 6.71
N TRP A 51 -4.74 5.13 7.30
CA TRP A 51 -4.84 5.49 8.71
C TRP A 51 -5.34 6.92 8.88
N ASP A 52 -5.86 7.21 10.07
CA ASP A 52 -6.07 8.59 10.49
C ASP A 52 -4.74 9.36 10.59
N GLN A 53 -4.82 10.68 10.73
CA GLN A 53 -3.65 11.54 10.81
C GLN A 53 -2.69 11.19 11.99
N ASN A 54 -3.18 10.47 13.01
CA ASN A 54 -2.43 10.09 14.20
C ASN A 54 -1.91 8.65 14.14
N LEU A 55 -2.18 7.90 13.08
CA LEU A 55 -1.82 6.48 12.91
C LEU A 55 -2.41 5.57 13.99
N LYS A 56 -3.60 5.89 14.51
CA LYS A 56 -4.25 5.15 15.60
C LYS A 56 -5.44 4.32 15.16
N ALA A 57 -6.16 4.79 14.16
CA ALA A 57 -7.34 4.11 13.64
C ALA A 57 -7.28 4.03 12.12
N SER A 58 -7.83 2.96 11.55
CA SER A 58 -8.00 2.86 10.10
C SER A 58 -8.89 4.00 9.61
N GLN A 59 -8.47 4.64 8.53
CA GLN A 59 -9.22 5.70 7.84
C GLN A 59 -9.57 5.22 6.45
N PRO A 60 -10.75 4.61 6.23
CA PRO A 60 -11.13 4.11 4.91
C PRO A 60 -11.25 5.24 3.88
N ILE A 61 -10.85 4.93 2.65
CA ILE A 61 -11.01 5.79 1.47
C ILE A 61 -11.90 5.09 0.44
N GLU A 62 -12.15 5.69 -0.72
CA GLU A 62 -12.99 5.09 -1.75
C GLU A 62 -12.56 3.66 -2.11
N ASN A 63 -13.51 2.74 -2.20
CA ASN A 63 -13.30 1.35 -2.61
C ASN A 63 -13.07 1.26 -4.14
N LYS A 64 -11.94 1.83 -4.58
CA LYS A 64 -11.46 1.83 -5.96
C LYS A 64 -9.97 1.52 -5.95
N PRO A 65 -9.40 0.98 -7.05
CA PRO A 65 -7.97 0.70 -7.09
C PRO A 65 -7.10 1.92 -6.80
N LEU A 66 -6.01 1.69 -6.04
CA LEU A 66 -4.89 2.60 -5.90
C LEU A 66 -3.84 2.26 -6.96
N THR A 67 -3.20 3.25 -7.51
CA THR A 67 -2.05 3.06 -8.40
C THR A 67 -0.81 3.61 -7.74
N MET A 68 0.24 2.84 -7.73
CA MET A 68 1.58 3.28 -7.32
C MET A 68 2.57 3.11 -8.47
N GLY A 69 3.58 3.94 -8.50
CA GLY A 69 4.59 3.86 -9.54
C GLY A 69 5.95 4.36 -9.10
N SER A 70 6.97 3.97 -9.87
CA SER A 70 8.35 4.44 -9.74
C SER A 70 8.97 4.47 -11.14
N GLY A 71 9.35 5.63 -11.63
CA GLY A 71 9.74 5.79 -13.03
C GLY A 71 8.62 5.36 -13.97
N ASP A 72 8.95 4.47 -14.91
CA ASP A 72 7.98 3.92 -15.89
C ASP A 72 7.24 2.68 -15.38
N GLN A 73 7.54 2.22 -14.16
CA GLN A 73 6.93 1.03 -13.55
C GLN A 73 5.73 1.43 -12.71
N THR A 74 4.66 0.66 -12.84
CA THR A 74 3.42 0.87 -12.08
C THR A 74 2.90 -0.43 -11.51
N ILE A 75 2.12 -0.31 -10.44
CA ILE A 75 1.35 -1.40 -9.83
C ILE A 75 -0.04 -0.88 -9.50
N GLU A 76 -1.05 -1.65 -9.82
CA GLU A 76 -2.43 -1.40 -9.40
C GLU A 76 -2.73 -2.25 -8.16
N LEU A 77 -3.13 -1.59 -7.08
CA LEU A 77 -3.49 -2.19 -5.82
C LEU A 77 -5.00 -2.31 -5.74
N GLN A 78 -5.50 -3.52 -5.68
CA GLN A 78 -6.93 -3.78 -5.56
C GLN A 78 -7.39 -3.55 -4.11
N PRO A 79 -8.59 -2.99 -3.92
CA PRO A 79 -9.15 -2.82 -2.59
C PRO A 79 -9.51 -4.16 -1.95
N HIS A 80 -9.16 -4.31 -0.68
CA HIS A 80 -9.51 -5.45 0.18
C HIS A 80 -10.20 -4.94 1.45
N PRO A 81 -11.50 -4.61 1.40
CA PRO A 81 -12.20 -4.08 2.56
C PRO A 81 -12.14 -5.01 3.76
N THR A 82 -12.01 -4.45 4.93
CA THR A 82 -12.15 -5.16 6.20
C THR A 82 -13.61 -5.21 6.63
N ALA A 83 -13.94 -6.08 7.61
CA ALA A 83 -15.29 -6.13 8.16
C ALA A 83 -15.73 -4.82 8.84
N SER A 84 -14.78 -3.99 9.25
CA SER A 84 -15.03 -2.68 9.88
C SER A 84 -15.12 -1.51 8.89
N ASP A 85 -14.78 -1.74 7.62
CA ASP A 85 -14.88 -0.69 6.62
C ASP A 85 -16.35 -0.44 6.23
N PRO A 86 -16.79 0.82 6.13
CA PRO A 86 -18.11 1.14 5.63
C PRO A 86 -18.32 0.67 4.19
N SER A 87 -19.57 0.44 3.79
CA SER A 87 -19.92 0.10 2.41
C SER A 87 -19.38 1.14 1.43
N GLY A 88 -18.73 0.70 0.35
CA GLY A 88 -18.12 1.57 -0.65
C GLY A 88 -16.79 2.20 -0.23
N MET A 89 -16.26 1.83 0.91
CA MET A 89 -14.99 2.30 1.46
C MET A 89 -14.03 1.14 1.69
N CYS A 90 -12.74 1.45 1.75
CA CYS A 90 -11.68 0.46 1.95
C CYS A 90 -10.48 1.07 2.66
N SER A 91 -9.94 0.36 3.63
CA SER A 91 -8.73 0.77 4.35
C SER A 91 -7.49 -0.05 3.98
N ARG A 92 -7.63 -1.13 3.19
CA ARG A 92 -6.51 -1.98 2.77
C ARG A 92 -6.52 -2.20 1.27
N PHE A 93 -5.35 -2.09 0.65
CA PHE A 93 -5.14 -2.27 -0.78
C PHE A 93 -3.95 -3.21 -0.98
N TYR A 94 -4.05 -4.10 -1.97
CA TYR A 94 -3.06 -5.13 -2.23
C TYR A 94 -2.79 -5.28 -3.72
N GLY A 95 -1.53 -5.54 -4.05
CA GLY A 95 -1.10 -5.87 -5.40
C GLY A 95 0.22 -6.62 -5.41
N GLN A 96 0.63 -7.07 -6.59
CA GLN A 96 1.89 -7.76 -6.80
C GLN A 96 2.48 -7.34 -8.14
N ALA A 97 3.79 -7.08 -8.16
CA ALA A 97 4.53 -6.79 -9.37
C ALA A 97 5.98 -7.29 -9.26
N ASP A 98 6.49 -7.85 -10.36
CA ASP A 98 7.83 -8.43 -10.37
C ASP A 98 8.93 -7.39 -10.14
N TRP A 99 8.73 -6.14 -10.55
CA TRP A 99 9.71 -5.08 -10.35
C TRP A 99 9.93 -4.68 -8.88
N LEU A 100 9.05 -5.10 -7.98
CA LEU A 100 9.20 -4.92 -6.54
C LEU A 100 10.16 -5.94 -5.91
N ARG A 101 10.47 -7.01 -6.61
CA ARG A 101 11.41 -8.03 -6.12
C ARG A 101 12.83 -7.47 -6.05
N GLY A 102 13.57 -7.89 -5.02
CA GLY A 102 14.93 -7.44 -4.78
C GLY A 102 15.04 -6.20 -3.91
N GLY A 103 13.96 -5.56 -3.58
CA GLY A 103 13.93 -4.38 -2.73
C GLY A 103 14.58 -3.14 -3.36
N GLY A 104 14.82 -2.14 -2.54
CA GLY A 104 15.51 -0.91 -2.93
C GLY A 104 14.82 0.36 -2.43
N VAL A 105 15.48 1.48 -2.61
CA VAL A 105 14.93 2.81 -2.37
C VAL A 105 14.41 3.37 -3.69
N HIS A 106 13.16 3.75 -3.71
CA HIS A 106 12.47 4.28 -4.88
C HIS A 106 11.98 5.70 -4.66
N HIS A 107 12.02 6.48 -5.71
CA HIS A 107 11.26 7.71 -5.81
C HIS A 107 9.96 7.35 -6.53
N GLY A 108 8.88 7.30 -5.77
CA GLY A 108 7.61 6.83 -6.25
C GLY A 108 6.50 7.85 -6.13
N TRP A 109 5.36 7.47 -6.63
CA TRP A 109 4.13 8.21 -6.49
C TRP A 109 2.96 7.26 -6.23
N MET A 110 1.92 7.78 -5.60
CA MET A 110 0.66 7.09 -5.35
C MET A 110 -0.51 7.98 -5.74
N GLY A 111 -1.57 7.40 -6.30
CA GLY A 111 -2.81 8.08 -6.67
C GLY A 111 -3.96 7.10 -6.86
N GLY A 112 -5.13 7.58 -7.23
CA GLY A 112 -6.34 6.76 -7.37
C GLY A 112 -7.16 6.68 -6.09
N ALA A 113 -8.25 5.92 -6.08
CA ALA A 113 -9.18 5.80 -4.95
C ALA A 113 -9.64 7.17 -4.38
N GLY A 114 -9.88 8.15 -5.25
CA GLY A 114 -10.26 9.51 -4.84
C GLY A 114 -9.10 10.38 -4.33
N GLN A 115 -7.86 9.88 -4.35
CA GLN A 115 -6.68 10.61 -3.89
C GLN A 115 -5.99 11.32 -5.04
N SER A 116 -5.48 12.51 -4.77
CA SER A 116 -4.55 13.20 -5.67
C SER A 116 -3.22 12.45 -5.74
N ARG A 117 -2.52 12.58 -6.87
CA ARG A 117 -1.18 12.00 -7.00
C ARG A 117 -0.20 12.67 -6.02
N HIS A 118 0.47 11.85 -5.21
CA HIS A 118 1.52 12.25 -4.28
C HIS A 118 2.83 11.58 -4.66
N GLU A 119 3.92 12.32 -4.60
CA GLU A 119 5.28 11.81 -4.81
C GLU A 119 5.99 11.68 -3.46
N PHE A 120 6.70 10.57 -3.26
CA PHE A 120 7.40 10.29 -2.02
C PHE A 120 8.55 9.30 -2.23
N PRO A 121 9.63 9.40 -1.44
CA PRO A 121 10.63 8.34 -1.36
C PRO A 121 10.07 7.17 -0.55
N TRP A 122 10.33 5.95 -0.98
CA TRP A 122 9.95 4.74 -0.27
C TRP A 122 11.01 3.65 -0.44
N ASN A 123 11.07 2.77 0.53
CA ASN A 123 12.09 1.73 0.63
C ASN A 123 11.43 0.40 0.91
N HIS A 124 11.67 -0.60 0.08
CA HIS A 124 11.20 -1.95 0.32
C HIS A 124 12.26 -2.93 0.83
N SER A 125 13.38 -2.46 1.31
CA SER A 125 14.43 -3.33 1.85
C SER A 125 14.14 -3.84 3.26
N TRP A 126 13.09 -3.37 3.92
CA TRP A 126 12.84 -3.61 5.34
C TRP A 126 11.83 -4.73 5.64
N MET A 127 11.29 -5.40 4.66
CA MET A 127 10.23 -6.41 4.81
C MET A 127 10.73 -7.83 5.10
N GLY A 128 11.79 -7.99 5.87
CA GLY A 128 12.31 -9.30 6.27
C GLY A 128 12.03 -9.72 7.71
N GLY A 129 11.12 -9.07 8.43
CA GLY A 129 10.85 -9.37 9.85
C GLY A 129 9.63 -10.27 10.07
N SER A 130 9.75 -11.22 11.01
CA SER A 130 8.71 -12.20 11.37
C SER A 130 7.37 -11.60 11.87
N ALA A 131 7.30 -10.32 12.18
CA ALA A 131 6.06 -9.65 12.58
C ALA A 131 5.09 -9.43 11.40
N HIS A 132 5.57 -9.49 10.18
CA HIS A 132 4.77 -9.27 8.98
C HIS A 132 4.14 -10.56 8.41
N GLY A 133 4.62 -11.74 8.81
CA GLY A 133 4.09 -13.03 8.37
C GLY A 133 2.59 -13.19 8.62
N GLN A 134 2.10 -12.75 9.75
CA GLN A 134 0.69 -12.90 10.12
C GLN A 134 -0.25 -12.07 9.23
N MET A 135 0.14 -10.88 8.82
CA MET A 135 -0.70 -10.01 7.98
C MET A 135 -0.77 -10.54 6.53
N TRP A 136 0.31 -11.14 6.03
CA TRP A 136 0.36 -11.76 4.72
C TRP A 136 -0.39 -13.11 4.70
N ASP A 137 -0.38 -13.85 5.79
CA ASP A 137 -1.09 -15.13 5.94
C ASP A 137 -2.61 -14.95 5.89
N GLU A 138 -3.16 -13.91 6.54
CA GLU A 138 -4.59 -13.60 6.45
C GLU A 138 -5.05 -13.32 5.00
N MET A 139 -4.20 -12.71 4.18
CA MET A 139 -4.52 -12.45 2.78
C MET A 139 -4.31 -13.69 1.89
N GLY A 140 -3.41 -14.59 2.27
CA GLY A 140 -3.16 -15.86 1.58
C GLY A 140 -4.33 -16.84 1.66
N GLU A 141 -5.09 -16.83 2.74
CA GLU A 141 -6.25 -17.71 2.91
C GLU A 141 -7.41 -17.37 1.96
N HIS A 142 -7.62 -16.09 1.67
CA HIS A 142 -8.62 -15.68 0.66
C HIS A 142 -8.26 -16.12 -0.76
N ARG A 143 -6.98 -16.32 -1.07
CA ARG A 143 -6.53 -16.81 -2.38
C ARG A 143 -6.83 -18.30 -2.60
N ARG A 144 -6.80 -19.11 -1.55
CA ARG A 144 -7.08 -20.57 -1.66
C ARG A 144 -8.56 -20.89 -1.83
N GLY A 145 -9.45 -20.01 -1.39
CA GLY A 145 -10.90 -20.20 -1.53
C GLY A 145 -11.43 -20.01 -2.96
N MET A 146 -10.70 -19.36 -3.86
CA MET A 146 -11.14 -19.11 -5.22
C MET A 146 -10.68 -20.14 -6.26
N MET A 147 -9.78 -21.07 -5.92
CA MET A 147 -9.26 -22.08 -6.86
C MET A 147 -9.85 -23.49 -6.66
N GLY A 148 -10.87 -23.69 -5.89
CA GLY A 148 -11.37 -24.98 -5.48
C GLY A 148 -12.77 -25.33 -5.93
N HIS A 149 -13.13 -25.21 -7.23
CA HIS A 149 -14.26 -25.95 -7.80
C HIS A 149 -14.02 -26.25 -9.27
N GLY A 150 -13.19 -27.23 -9.51
CA GLY A 150 -13.18 -27.94 -10.78
C GLY A 150 -14.33 -28.95 -10.79
N PRO A 151 -15.12 -29.08 -11.88
CA PRO A 151 -16.16 -30.08 -11.94
C PRO A 151 -15.54 -31.48 -12.03
N GLY A 152 -15.70 -32.26 -10.99
CA GLY A 152 -15.39 -33.69 -11.00
C GLY A 152 -16.33 -34.41 -11.94
N GLY A 153 -15.84 -34.77 -13.13
CA GLY A 153 -16.52 -35.67 -14.06
C GLY A 153 -16.54 -37.08 -13.50
N GLY A 154 -17.70 -37.53 -13.01
CA GLY A 154 -17.95 -38.91 -12.73
C GLY A 154 -18.11 -39.68 -14.04
N MET A 155 -17.22 -40.62 -14.32
CA MET A 155 -17.46 -41.69 -15.28
C MET A 155 -17.85 -42.92 -14.53
N GLY A 156 -19.12 -43.29 -14.64
CA GLY A 156 -19.60 -44.60 -14.26
C GLY A 156 -19.11 -45.64 -15.25
N HIS A 157 -18.62 -46.73 -14.75
CA HIS A 157 -18.46 -47.98 -15.49
C HIS A 157 -19.56 -48.97 -15.08
N GLN A 158 -20.25 -49.41 -16.11
CA GLN A 158 -20.99 -50.67 -16.07
C GLN A 158 -20.02 -51.83 -16.25
#